data_89a5f9bd94aab564508f691fc7205e6d
#
_entry.id   89a5f9bd94aab564508f691fc7205e6d
#
_cell.length_a   1.000
_cell.length_b   1.000
_cell.length_c   1.000
_cell.angle_alpha   90.00
_cell.angle_beta   90.00
_cell.angle_gamma   90.00
#
_symmetry.space_group_name_H-M   'P 1'
#
loop_
_entity.id
_entity.type
_entity.pdbx_description
1 polymer ?
#
loop_
_entity_poly.entity_id
_entity_poly.type
_entity_poly.pdbx_seq_one_letter_code
_entity_poly.pdbx_strand_id
1 'polypeptide(L)'
;IVNGTKVTSAVQTVQSDVTVEPGTNEITIRVTPETSAGPVYYKLKLKVPNASNARLEALNFGENVSLAEKFDADTFNYTASATESGVTISATAEEADAIVNVIWKDTVIQTGTGSAATELGLTEGDNTVKVRVTSADGSTEKIYTVTVHASGETWLSDLDWESQTSGDSGNPTRKDKSCGNNTLTLWDGSAEETFEKGIGSHADSTIIYDLTGKGYTSFSSYYGVDRETKVNPSQASITFKVYVDGNLKFTSAEMGTNTAKGFTGDIDITGATELKLVMEKGTNNWSDHGDWANAKLTKPFTAPQSFAVTVRANDPAMGSAAADQNEYQKYDTATVTATANEGYHFVNWTNAEGTVVSESNPYVFGVTEDVTLTANFEADPVTKY
;
A
#
# COMPACT_ATOMS: atom_id res chain seq x y z
N ILE A 1 -1.01 -44.92 -15.90
CA ILE A 1 0.29 -44.55 -15.36
C ILE A 1 0.08 -43.42 -14.38
N VAL A 2 0.56 -43.56 -13.18
CA VAL A 2 0.54 -42.51 -12.13
C VAL A 2 2.01 -42.18 -11.82
N ASN A 3 2.38 -40.91 -11.96
CA ASN A 3 3.77 -40.41 -11.77
C ASN A 3 4.84 -41.28 -12.46
N GLY A 4 4.61 -41.65 -13.73
CA GLY A 4 5.54 -42.48 -14.51
C GLY A 4 5.44 -43.98 -14.25
N THR A 5 4.79 -44.43 -13.19
CA THR A 5 4.62 -45.87 -12.89
C THR A 5 3.37 -46.43 -13.58
N LYS A 6 3.55 -47.53 -14.32
CA LYS A 6 2.43 -48.23 -14.96
C LYS A 6 1.66 -49.02 -13.90
N VAL A 7 0.40 -48.66 -13.69
CA VAL A 7 -0.52 -49.40 -12.82
C VAL A 7 -1.59 -50.04 -13.73
N THR A 8 -1.78 -51.36 -13.61
CA THR A 8 -2.76 -52.11 -14.42
C THR A 8 -3.70 -52.86 -13.49
N SER A 9 -4.99 -52.84 -13.82
CA SER A 9 -6.02 -53.59 -13.11
C SER A 9 -6.96 -54.23 -14.14
N ALA A 10 -7.44 -55.42 -13.83
CA ALA A 10 -8.49 -56.08 -14.62
C ALA A 10 -9.89 -55.50 -14.36
N VAL A 11 -10.01 -54.62 -13.37
CA VAL A 11 -11.22 -53.87 -13.04
C VAL A 11 -11.06 -52.39 -13.40
N GLN A 12 -12.14 -51.66 -13.57
CA GLN A 12 -12.10 -50.22 -13.93
C GLN A 12 -11.55 -49.30 -12.81
N THR A 13 -11.20 -49.84 -11.65
CA THR A 13 -10.64 -49.11 -10.49
C THR A 13 -9.19 -49.50 -10.31
N VAL A 14 -8.31 -48.50 -10.24
CA VAL A 14 -6.88 -48.66 -9.94
C VAL A 14 -6.57 -47.87 -8.67
N GLN A 15 -5.93 -48.53 -7.70
CA GLN A 15 -5.38 -47.92 -6.52
C GLN A 15 -3.86 -47.96 -6.54
N SER A 16 -3.20 -46.87 -6.24
CA SER A 16 -1.75 -46.78 -6.14
C SER A 16 -1.38 -45.72 -5.10
N ASP A 17 -0.38 -46.05 -4.31
CA ASP A 17 0.21 -45.09 -3.39
C ASP A 17 1.12 -44.14 -4.17
N VAL A 18 1.00 -42.84 -3.91
CA VAL A 18 1.80 -41.78 -4.52
C VAL A 18 2.46 -41.01 -3.40
N THR A 19 3.78 -40.98 -3.42
CA THR A 19 4.54 -40.12 -2.49
C THR A 19 4.34 -38.66 -2.89
N VAL A 20 4.01 -37.82 -1.93
CA VAL A 20 3.86 -36.39 -2.07
C VAL A 20 4.77 -35.69 -1.08
N GLU A 21 5.30 -34.54 -1.52
CA GLU A 21 6.16 -33.68 -0.71
C GLU A 21 5.36 -32.46 -0.23
N PRO A 22 5.78 -31.78 0.85
CA PRO A 22 5.20 -30.50 1.22
C PRO A 22 5.19 -29.52 0.06
N GLY A 23 4.08 -28.76 -0.10
CA GLY A 23 3.87 -27.83 -1.22
C GLY A 23 2.88 -28.35 -2.27
N THR A 24 2.94 -27.80 -3.46
CA THR A 24 2.03 -28.18 -4.55
C THR A 24 2.61 -29.34 -5.36
N ASN A 25 1.89 -30.46 -5.37
CA ASN A 25 2.21 -31.65 -6.15
C ASN A 25 1.26 -31.76 -7.37
N GLU A 26 1.78 -32.09 -8.55
CA GLU A 26 0.97 -32.38 -9.71
C GLU A 26 1.02 -33.89 -10.01
N ILE A 27 -0.09 -34.58 -9.81
CA ILE A 27 -0.24 -36.00 -10.11
C ILE A 27 -0.89 -36.12 -11.48
N THR A 28 -0.18 -36.81 -12.43
CA THR A 28 -0.70 -37.04 -13.75
C THR A 28 -1.22 -38.47 -13.88
N ILE A 29 -2.50 -38.62 -14.18
CA ILE A 29 -3.14 -39.91 -14.45
C ILE A 29 -3.34 -40.05 -15.96
N ARG A 30 -2.73 -41.07 -16.56
CA ARG A 30 -2.90 -41.39 -17.96
C ARG A 30 -3.85 -42.60 -18.10
N VAL A 31 -4.93 -42.40 -18.80
CA VAL A 31 -5.87 -43.46 -19.16
C VAL A 31 -5.67 -43.82 -20.66
N THR A 32 -5.38 -45.06 -20.95
CA THR A 32 -5.26 -45.53 -22.31
C THR A 32 -6.47 -46.42 -22.62
N PRO A 33 -7.35 -46.03 -23.55
CA PRO A 33 -8.51 -46.84 -23.93
C PRO A 33 -8.06 -48.08 -24.70
N GLU A 34 -8.87 -49.13 -24.68
CA GLU A 34 -8.63 -50.34 -25.47
C GLU A 34 -8.84 -50.13 -26.98
N THR A 35 -9.49 -49.05 -27.36
CA THR A 35 -9.72 -48.66 -28.74
C THR A 35 -8.55 -47.85 -29.31
N SER A 36 -8.57 -47.60 -30.63
CA SER A 36 -7.50 -46.81 -31.33
C SER A 36 -7.49 -45.31 -30.95
N ALA A 37 -8.33 -44.88 -30.02
CA ALA A 37 -8.28 -43.50 -29.46
C ALA A 37 -7.02 -43.32 -28.64
N GLY A 38 -6.38 -42.15 -28.75
CA GLY A 38 -5.16 -41.81 -28.03
C GLY A 38 -5.41 -41.72 -26.49
N PRO A 39 -4.34 -41.73 -25.68
CA PRO A 39 -4.45 -41.64 -24.24
C PRO A 39 -5.04 -40.29 -23.78
N VAL A 40 -5.82 -40.33 -22.71
CA VAL A 40 -6.34 -39.14 -22.01
C VAL A 40 -5.53 -38.92 -20.74
N TYR A 41 -5.16 -37.67 -20.48
CA TYR A 41 -4.39 -37.29 -19.31
C TYR A 41 -5.28 -36.47 -18.39
N TYR A 42 -5.31 -36.83 -17.10
CA TYR A 42 -5.92 -36.09 -16.03
C TYR A 42 -4.82 -35.56 -15.12
N LYS A 43 -4.88 -34.29 -14.77
CA LYS A 43 -3.93 -33.64 -13.84
C LYS A 43 -4.66 -33.30 -12.55
N LEU A 44 -4.15 -33.83 -11.43
CA LEU A 44 -4.60 -33.50 -10.11
C LEU A 44 -3.53 -32.63 -9.43
N LYS A 45 -3.88 -31.45 -9.01
CA LYS A 45 -3.02 -30.61 -8.15
C LYS A 45 -3.41 -30.86 -6.70
N LEU A 46 -2.45 -31.30 -5.90
CA LEU A 46 -2.60 -31.56 -4.48
C LEU A 46 -1.67 -30.62 -3.70
N LYS A 47 -2.23 -29.76 -2.85
CA LYS A 47 -1.46 -28.94 -1.90
C LYS A 47 -1.26 -29.76 -0.63
N VAL A 48 -0.01 -30.03 -0.27
CA VAL A 48 0.39 -30.66 0.99
C VAL A 48 0.93 -29.57 1.90
N PRO A 49 0.37 -29.38 3.10
CA PRO A 49 0.85 -28.36 4.04
C PRO A 49 2.34 -28.51 4.34
N ASN A 50 3.05 -27.39 4.39
CA ASN A 50 4.43 -27.33 4.82
C ASN A 50 4.50 -26.62 6.19
N ALA A 51 4.54 -27.41 7.25
CA ALA A 51 4.48 -26.89 8.62
C ALA A 51 5.62 -25.91 8.96
N SER A 52 6.74 -25.94 8.24
CA SER A 52 7.87 -25.01 8.43
C SER A 52 7.85 -23.81 7.49
N ASN A 53 6.82 -23.65 6.66
CA ASN A 53 6.70 -22.51 5.75
C ASN A 53 6.14 -21.26 6.46
N ALA A 54 6.91 -20.18 6.42
CA ALA A 54 6.56 -18.87 6.96
C ALA A 54 6.42 -17.79 5.88
N ARG A 55 6.03 -18.14 4.64
CA ARG A 55 5.87 -17.18 3.54
C ARG A 55 4.47 -16.58 3.54
N LEU A 56 4.36 -15.32 3.09
CA LEU A 56 3.07 -14.73 2.71
C LEU A 56 2.68 -15.18 1.30
N GLU A 57 1.40 -15.48 1.12
CA GLU A 57 0.74 -15.59 -0.18
C GLU A 57 0.36 -14.20 -0.71
N ALA A 58 -0.10 -13.32 0.18
CA ALA A 58 -0.55 -11.98 -0.16
C ALA A 58 -0.27 -10.97 0.94
N LEU A 59 0.07 -9.75 0.52
CA LEU A 59 0.14 -8.55 1.34
C LEU A 59 -0.61 -7.45 0.60
N ASN A 60 -1.71 -6.98 1.17
CA ASN A 60 -2.59 -6.00 0.55
C ASN A 60 -2.80 -4.81 1.48
N PHE A 61 -3.03 -3.67 0.86
CA PHE A 61 -3.45 -2.45 1.52
C PHE A 61 -4.79 -1.99 0.95
N GLY A 62 -5.50 -1.13 1.69
CA GLY A 62 -6.71 -0.48 1.21
C GLY A 62 -6.46 0.42 0.00
N GLU A 63 -7.54 0.95 -0.57
CA GLU A 63 -7.53 1.71 -1.84
C GLU A 63 -6.63 2.97 -1.82
N ASN A 64 -6.33 3.51 -0.63
CA ASN A 64 -5.54 4.74 -0.46
C ASN A 64 -4.02 4.49 -0.37
N VAL A 65 -3.57 3.24 -0.57
CA VAL A 65 -2.15 2.87 -0.50
C VAL A 65 -1.73 2.12 -1.75
N SER A 66 -0.65 2.57 -2.35
CA SER A 66 -0.04 1.92 -3.52
C SER A 66 1.35 1.41 -3.17
N LEU A 67 1.59 0.11 -3.33
CA LEU A 67 2.95 -0.45 -3.31
C LEU A 67 3.70 0.02 -4.56
N ALA A 68 4.96 0.43 -4.38
CA ALA A 68 5.82 0.82 -5.50
C ALA A 68 6.14 -0.38 -6.42
N GLU A 69 6.18 -1.58 -5.83
CA GLU A 69 6.49 -2.82 -6.54
C GLU A 69 5.38 -3.86 -6.31
N LYS A 70 5.20 -4.73 -7.29
CA LYS A 70 4.27 -5.87 -7.13
C LYS A 70 4.76 -6.78 -6.01
N PHE A 71 3.84 -7.24 -5.16
CA PHE A 71 4.16 -8.19 -4.08
C PHE A 71 4.80 -9.48 -4.63
N ASP A 72 5.90 -9.89 -4.01
CA ASP A 72 6.63 -11.15 -4.21
C ASP A 72 6.98 -11.74 -2.83
N ALA A 73 6.61 -13.00 -2.58
CA ALA A 73 6.78 -13.67 -1.30
C ALA A 73 8.25 -13.85 -0.85
N ASP A 74 9.22 -13.67 -1.73
CA ASP A 74 10.66 -13.73 -1.43
C ASP A 74 11.30 -12.35 -1.27
N THR A 75 10.53 -11.27 -1.45
CA THR A 75 10.93 -9.90 -1.15
C THR A 75 10.43 -9.50 0.23
N PHE A 76 11.31 -8.98 1.07
CA PHE A 76 11.01 -8.70 2.49
C PHE A 76 10.96 -7.21 2.83
N ASN A 77 11.34 -6.33 1.90
CA ASN A 77 11.29 -4.90 2.09
C ASN A 77 10.56 -4.26 0.92
N TYR A 78 9.55 -3.46 1.23
CA TYR A 78 8.71 -2.76 0.29
C TYR A 78 8.63 -1.28 0.62
N THR A 79 8.36 -0.48 -0.40
CA THR A 79 7.95 0.91 -0.25
C THR A 79 6.53 1.08 -0.75
N ALA A 80 5.80 1.99 -0.14
CA ALA A 80 4.43 2.31 -0.52
C ALA A 80 4.16 3.80 -0.34
N SER A 81 3.16 4.32 -1.02
CA SER A 81 2.65 5.68 -0.84
C SER A 81 1.21 5.63 -0.33
N ALA A 82 0.88 6.52 0.59
CA ALA A 82 -0.48 6.70 1.11
C ALA A 82 -0.89 8.16 1.03
N THR A 83 -2.13 8.43 0.62
CA THR A 83 -2.68 9.78 0.51
C THR A 83 -3.59 10.17 1.66
N GLU A 84 -3.82 9.24 2.60
CA GLU A 84 -4.68 9.41 3.78
C GLU A 84 -4.06 8.74 5.00
N SER A 85 -4.45 9.21 6.19
CA SER A 85 -3.91 8.68 7.45
C SER A 85 -4.48 7.31 7.83
N GLY A 86 -5.75 7.04 7.55
CA GLY A 86 -6.38 5.75 7.85
C GLY A 86 -6.14 4.75 6.74
N VAL A 87 -5.39 3.68 7.01
CA VAL A 87 -5.13 2.62 6.03
C VAL A 87 -5.41 1.25 6.61
N THR A 88 -6.01 0.38 5.80
CA THR A 88 -6.19 -1.04 6.14
C THR A 88 -5.03 -1.83 5.58
N ILE A 89 -4.44 -2.71 6.40
CA ILE A 89 -3.47 -3.72 5.97
C ILE A 89 -4.08 -5.11 6.16
N SER A 90 -3.86 -6.00 5.19
CA SER A 90 -4.17 -7.42 5.30
C SER A 90 -3.03 -8.27 4.76
N ALA A 91 -2.69 -9.32 5.50
CA ALA A 91 -1.64 -10.26 5.15
C ALA A 91 -2.15 -11.68 5.27
N THR A 92 -1.89 -12.52 4.26
CA THR A 92 -2.29 -13.92 4.21
C THR A 92 -1.05 -14.78 4.03
N ALA A 93 -0.88 -15.79 4.89
CA ALA A 93 0.22 -16.74 4.77
C ALA A 93 -0.10 -17.81 3.70
N GLU A 94 0.94 -18.40 3.09
CA GLU A 94 0.80 -19.53 2.18
C GLU A 94 0.23 -20.77 2.88
N GLU A 95 0.49 -20.92 4.18
CA GLU A 95 -0.02 -22.01 5.03
C GLU A 95 -1.08 -21.49 6.01
N ALA A 96 -2.24 -22.15 6.01
CA ALA A 96 -3.40 -21.73 6.78
C ALA A 96 -3.18 -21.81 8.32
N ASP A 97 -2.24 -22.64 8.78
CA ASP A 97 -1.94 -22.83 10.21
C ASP A 97 -0.76 -21.97 10.70
N ALA A 98 -0.12 -21.17 9.82
CA ALA A 98 0.91 -20.22 10.20
C ALA A 98 0.33 -19.05 11.00
N ILE A 99 1.10 -18.50 11.94
CA ILE A 99 0.71 -17.33 12.72
C ILE A 99 1.18 -16.07 12.02
N VAL A 100 0.26 -15.13 11.78
CA VAL A 100 0.54 -13.83 11.17
C VAL A 100 0.34 -12.74 12.21
N ASN A 101 1.39 -11.93 12.43
CA ASN A 101 1.35 -10.76 13.30
C ASN A 101 1.52 -9.49 12.47
N VAL A 102 0.65 -8.50 12.67
CA VAL A 102 0.89 -7.13 12.21
C VAL A 102 1.54 -6.35 13.36
N ILE A 103 2.66 -5.72 13.08
CA ILE A 103 3.48 -4.98 14.04
C ILE A 103 3.51 -3.51 13.60
N TRP A 104 3.05 -2.64 14.46
CA TRP A 104 2.99 -1.19 14.28
C TRP A 104 3.67 -0.49 15.46
N LYS A 105 4.57 0.48 15.17
CA LYS A 105 5.34 1.16 16.22
C LYS A 105 5.99 0.17 17.21
N ASP A 106 6.60 -0.93 16.65
CA ASP A 106 7.24 -2.03 17.33
C ASP A 106 6.35 -2.87 18.29
N THR A 107 5.05 -2.65 18.25
CA THR A 107 4.06 -3.42 19.03
C THR A 107 3.24 -4.32 18.09
N VAL A 108 2.98 -5.58 18.53
CA VAL A 108 2.03 -6.47 17.83
C VAL A 108 0.62 -5.97 18.10
N ILE A 109 -0.03 -5.42 17.09
CA ILE A 109 -1.39 -4.85 17.20
C ILE A 109 -2.48 -5.81 16.70
N GLN A 110 -2.09 -6.82 15.92
CA GLN A 110 -3.02 -7.84 15.41
C GLN A 110 -2.29 -9.16 15.25
N THR A 111 -2.98 -10.24 15.61
CA THR A 111 -2.53 -11.64 15.43
C THR A 111 -3.66 -12.44 14.81
N GLY A 112 -3.32 -13.29 13.84
CA GLY A 112 -4.27 -14.22 13.25
C GLY A 112 -3.58 -15.52 12.83
N THR A 113 -4.37 -16.58 12.67
CA THR A 113 -3.91 -17.87 12.11
C THR A 113 -4.25 -17.87 10.61
N GLY A 114 -3.26 -18.12 9.78
CA GLY A 114 -3.37 -18.07 8.31
C GLY A 114 -3.44 -16.66 7.74
N SER A 115 -4.05 -15.72 8.44
CA SER A 115 -4.14 -14.33 8.01
C SER A 115 -4.36 -13.38 9.17
N ALA A 116 -3.97 -12.11 8.99
CA ALA A 116 -4.28 -11.01 9.89
C ALA A 116 -4.63 -9.76 9.09
N ALA A 117 -5.60 -8.98 9.58
CA ALA A 117 -5.99 -7.70 9.00
C ALA A 117 -6.31 -6.70 10.12
N THR A 118 -5.92 -5.43 9.94
CA THR A 118 -6.19 -4.35 10.87
C THR A 118 -6.10 -3.00 10.18
N GLU A 119 -6.51 -1.95 10.87
CA GLU A 119 -6.34 -0.56 10.44
C GLU A 119 -5.14 0.07 11.14
N LEU A 120 -4.50 1.01 10.47
CA LEU A 120 -3.34 1.76 10.94
C LEU A 120 -3.62 3.26 10.83
N GLY A 121 -3.09 4.04 11.78
CA GLY A 121 -3.10 5.50 11.72
C GLY A 121 -1.73 6.02 11.31
N LEU A 122 -1.56 6.37 10.02
CA LEU A 122 -0.31 6.93 9.52
C LEU A 122 -0.17 8.39 9.93
N THR A 123 1.04 8.80 10.25
CA THR A 123 1.43 10.22 10.33
C THR A 123 2.04 10.67 9.01
N GLU A 124 2.02 11.97 8.74
CA GLU A 124 2.70 12.51 7.56
C GLU A 124 4.19 12.16 7.56
N GLY A 125 4.72 11.76 6.41
CA GLY A 125 6.08 11.26 6.24
C GLY A 125 6.17 9.73 6.26
N ASP A 126 7.33 9.19 6.61
CA ASP A 126 7.61 7.76 6.54
C ASP A 126 7.09 7.01 7.76
N ASN A 127 6.32 5.98 7.50
CA ASN A 127 5.72 5.09 8.48
C ASN A 127 6.17 3.65 8.19
N THR A 128 6.61 2.92 9.20
CA THR A 128 7.05 1.53 9.03
C THR A 128 6.04 0.57 9.66
N VAL A 129 5.50 -0.32 8.84
CA VAL A 129 4.70 -1.46 9.30
C VAL A 129 5.46 -2.75 9.00
N LYS A 130 5.41 -3.71 9.93
CA LYS A 130 6.03 -5.03 9.77
C LYS A 130 4.95 -6.11 9.85
N VAL A 131 5.07 -7.11 9.00
CA VAL A 131 4.27 -8.34 9.08
C VAL A 131 5.20 -9.49 9.37
N ARG A 132 5.04 -10.11 10.53
CA ARG A 132 5.80 -11.30 10.93
C ARG A 132 4.93 -12.52 10.70
N VAL A 133 5.49 -13.51 10.00
CA VAL A 133 4.89 -14.82 9.82
C VAL A 133 5.73 -15.84 10.56
N THR A 134 5.10 -16.61 11.46
CA THR A 134 5.69 -17.74 12.12
C THR A 134 5.06 -19.01 11.59
N SER A 135 5.88 -19.96 11.14
CA SER A 135 5.41 -21.25 10.62
C SER A 135 4.60 -22.04 11.65
N ALA A 136 3.73 -22.95 11.19
CA ALA A 136 2.85 -23.74 12.07
C ALA A 136 3.61 -24.57 13.12
N ASP A 137 4.83 -25.05 12.80
CA ASP A 137 5.70 -25.78 13.73
C ASP A 137 6.58 -24.87 14.60
N GLY A 138 6.50 -23.55 14.43
CA GLY A 138 7.28 -22.55 15.14
C GLY A 138 8.77 -22.52 14.78
N SER A 139 9.21 -23.28 13.80
CA SER A 139 10.64 -23.44 13.47
C SER A 139 11.19 -22.30 12.60
N THR A 140 10.34 -21.61 11.87
CA THR A 140 10.72 -20.57 10.90
C THR A 140 9.93 -19.30 11.16
N GLU A 141 10.63 -18.17 11.07
CA GLU A 141 10.02 -16.84 11.13
C GLU A 141 10.50 -16.00 9.93
N LYS A 142 9.61 -15.24 9.33
CA LYS A 142 9.91 -14.24 8.29
C LYS A 142 9.23 -12.93 8.63
N ILE A 143 9.91 -11.82 8.34
CA ILE A 143 9.40 -10.47 8.57
C ILE A 143 9.40 -9.72 7.24
N TYR A 144 8.24 -9.23 6.84
CA TYR A 144 8.03 -8.32 5.72
C TYR A 144 7.90 -6.92 6.28
N THR A 145 8.72 -6.01 5.79
CA THR A 145 8.74 -4.61 6.21
C THR A 145 8.24 -3.73 5.08
N VAL A 146 7.27 -2.87 5.37
CA VAL A 146 6.77 -1.89 4.40
C VAL A 146 6.99 -0.49 4.96
N THR A 147 7.75 0.33 4.25
CA THR A 147 7.85 1.76 4.52
C THR A 147 6.80 2.49 3.71
N VAL A 148 5.80 3.05 4.38
CA VAL A 148 4.70 3.79 3.75
C VAL A 148 4.98 5.27 3.87
N HIS A 149 5.26 5.93 2.74
CA HIS A 149 5.35 7.38 2.68
C HIS A 149 3.94 7.98 2.61
N ALA A 150 3.49 8.56 3.72
CA ALA A 150 2.17 9.17 3.83
C ALA A 150 2.27 10.68 3.57
N SER A 151 1.57 11.14 2.54
CA SER A 151 1.52 12.57 2.21
C SER A 151 0.22 12.90 1.49
N GLY A 152 -0.16 14.19 1.49
CA GLY A 152 -1.28 14.66 0.68
C GLY A 152 -0.97 14.72 -0.82
N GLU A 153 0.19 14.25 -1.26
CA GLU A 153 0.63 14.31 -2.66
C GLU A 153 0.20 13.09 -3.46
N THR A 154 -0.23 13.32 -4.70
CA THR A 154 -0.58 12.27 -5.67
C THR A 154 0.06 12.63 -7.00
N TRP A 155 0.87 11.72 -7.56
CA TRP A 155 1.42 11.90 -8.89
C TRP A 155 0.32 11.81 -9.94
N LEU A 156 0.28 12.77 -10.85
CA LEU A 156 -0.74 12.84 -11.89
C LEU A 156 -0.67 11.63 -12.84
N SER A 157 0.52 11.08 -13.03
CA SER A 157 0.75 9.88 -13.83
C SER A 157 0.18 8.59 -13.18
N ASP A 158 -0.05 8.58 -11.86
CA ASP A 158 -0.65 7.42 -11.17
C ASP A 158 -2.19 7.41 -11.30
N LEU A 159 -2.78 8.54 -11.72
CA LEU A 159 -4.22 8.66 -11.94
C LEU A 159 -4.60 8.33 -13.38
N ASP A 160 -5.82 7.84 -13.56
CA ASP A 160 -6.38 7.73 -14.89
C ASP A 160 -6.87 9.10 -15.37
N TRP A 161 -6.49 9.48 -16.60
CA TRP A 161 -7.07 10.64 -17.24
C TRP A 161 -8.49 10.36 -17.72
N GLU A 162 -9.34 11.36 -17.72
CA GLU A 162 -10.66 11.28 -18.34
C GLU A 162 -10.54 11.18 -19.86
N SER A 163 -9.65 11.99 -20.43
CA SER A 163 -9.33 11.95 -21.85
C SER A 163 -7.92 12.47 -22.13
N GLN A 164 -7.36 12.06 -23.26
CA GLN A 164 -6.09 12.57 -23.74
C GLN A 164 -6.03 12.58 -25.27
N THR A 165 -5.26 13.51 -25.82
CA THR A 165 -4.88 13.57 -27.22
C THR A 165 -3.38 13.78 -27.34
N SER A 166 -2.81 13.36 -28.47
CA SER A 166 -1.43 13.66 -28.87
C SER A 166 -1.43 14.20 -30.28
N GLY A 167 -0.55 15.14 -30.57
CA GLY A 167 -0.41 15.75 -31.90
C GLY A 167 0.21 14.84 -32.95
N ASP A 168 0.78 13.72 -32.53
CA ASP A 168 1.34 12.69 -33.41
C ASP A 168 0.98 11.30 -32.90
N SER A 169 0.34 10.50 -33.76
CA SER A 169 -0.05 9.12 -33.43
C SER A 169 1.13 8.16 -33.21
N GLY A 170 2.31 8.46 -33.77
CA GLY A 170 3.55 7.74 -33.56
C GLY A 170 4.19 8.02 -32.19
N ASN A 171 3.85 9.16 -31.59
CA ASN A 171 4.36 9.65 -30.32
C ASN A 171 3.20 9.94 -29.34
N PRO A 172 2.50 8.89 -28.87
CA PRO A 172 1.31 9.04 -28.02
C PRO A 172 1.66 9.58 -26.65
N THR A 173 0.65 10.13 -25.95
CA THR A 173 0.77 10.49 -24.53
C THR A 173 1.11 9.26 -23.69
N ARG A 174 2.09 9.40 -22.79
CA ARG A 174 2.61 8.32 -21.93
C ARG A 174 2.72 8.77 -20.47
N LYS A 175 2.46 7.84 -19.58
CA LYS A 175 2.73 7.98 -18.14
C LYS A 175 4.17 7.55 -17.84
N ASP A 176 4.89 8.34 -17.04
CA ASP A 176 6.26 8.09 -16.55
C ASP A 176 7.30 7.84 -17.66
N LYS A 177 6.99 8.31 -18.85
CA LYS A 177 7.84 8.23 -20.05
C LYS A 177 7.61 9.44 -20.96
N SER A 178 8.65 9.81 -21.71
CA SER A 178 8.48 10.73 -22.85
C SER A 178 7.55 10.12 -23.90
N CYS A 179 7.02 10.93 -24.81
CA CYS A 179 6.18 10.41 -25.90
C CYS A 179 6.96 9.43 -26.81
N GLY A 180 8.28 9.55 -26.92
CA GLY A 180 9.15 8.60 -27.61
C GLY A 180 9.47 7.32 -26.81
N ASN A 181 8.88 7.14 -25.61
CA ASN A 181 9.06 6.00 -24.72
C ASN A 181 10.43 5.92 -24.03
N ASN A 182 11.11 7.07 -23.86
CA ASN A 182 12.35 7.21 -23.09
C ASN A 182 12.05 7.69 -21.66
N THR A 183 13.09 7.76 -20.82
CA THR A 183 12.98 8.41 -19.51
C THR A 183 12.75 9.91 -19.72
N LEU A 184 11.78 10.48 -19.00
CA LEU A 184 11.52 11.92 -19.00
C LEU A 184 12.81 12.67 -18.66
N THR A 185 13.27 13.53 -19.55
CA THR A 185 14.54 14.21 -19.39
C THR A 185 14.44 15.65 -19.85
N LEU A 186 14.63 16.60 -18.94
CA LEU A 186 14.55 18.02 -19.23
C LEU A 186 15.92 18.71 -19.10
N TRP A 187 16.07 19.85 -19.75
CA TRP A 187 17.26 20.71 -19.60
C TRP A 187 17.05 21.68 -18.43
N ASP A 188 17.97 21.72 -17.45
CA ASP A 188 17.87 22.64 -16.31
C ASP A 188 18.53 24.00 -16.56
N GLY A 189 19.18 24.18 -17.71
CA GLY A 189 19.98 25.35 -18.06
C GLY A 189 21.48 25.07 -18.01
N SER A 190 21.91 23.97 -17.39
CA SER A 190 23.30 23.55 -17.25
C SER A 190 23.53 22.06 -17.51
N ALA A 191 22.55 21.20 -17.14
CA ALA A 191 22.61 19.76 -17.26
C ALA A 191 21.27 19.15 -17.66
N GLU A 192 21.29 17.89 -18.09
CA GLU A 192 20.10 17.07 -18.29
C GLU A 192 19.65 16.52 -16.93
N GLU A 193 18.37 16.69 -16.59
CA GLU A 193 17.75 16.17 -15.38
C GLU A 193 16.68 15.16 -15.75
N THR A 194 16.72 13.98 -15.12
CA THR A 194 15.78 12.89 -15.35
C THR A 194 14.69 12.85 -14.28
N PHE A 195 13.50 12.40 -14.67
CA PHE A 195 12.33 12.30 -13.81
C PHE A 195 11.70 10.90 -13.92
N GLU A 196 11.35 10.32 -12.77
CA GLU A 196 10.69 9.02 -12.72
C GLU A 196 9.17 9.14 -12.89
N LYS A 197 8.60 10.29 -12.51
CA LYS A 197 7.16 10.59 -12.57
C LYS A 197 6.86 11.73 -13.52
N GLY A 198 5.74 11.60 -14.24
CA GLY A 198 5.26 12.64 -15.13
C GLY A 198 4.55 12.12 -16.37
N ILE A 199 4.32 13.00 -17.32
CA ILE A 199 3.56 12.70 -18.53
C ILE A 199 4.27 13.33 -19.72
N GLY A 200 4.70 12.48 -20.67
CA GLY A 200 5.24 12.94 -21.95
C GLY A 200 4.15 12.90 -23.03
N SER A 201 4.12 13.92 -23.89
CA SER A 201 3.20 13.98 -25.02
C SER A 201 3.78 14.79 -26.18
N HIS A 202 3.28 14.56 -27.37
CA HIS A 202 3.62 15.36 -28.54
C HIS A 202 2.60 16.50 -28.72
N ALA A 203 3.04 17.73 -28.87
CA ALA A 203 2.12 18.83 -29.15
C ALA A 203 1.58 18.73 -30.61
N ASP A 204 0.31 19.10 -30.88
CA ASP A 204 -0.72 19.62 -29.97
C ASP A 204 -1.29 18.50 -29.11
N SER A 205 -1.25 18.66 -27.81
CA SER A 205 -1.85 17.67 -26.92
C SER A 205 -2.74 18.31 -25.87
N THR A 206 -3.72 17.54 -25.42
CA THR A 206 -4.62 17.90 -24.33
C THR A 206 -4.81 16.67 -23.43
N ILE A 207 -4.68 16.86 -22.13
CA ILE A 207 -4.87 15.81 -21.13
C ILE A 207 -5.84 16.36 -20.08
N ILE A 208 -6.93 15.64 -19.81
CA ILE A 208 -7.99 16.06 -18.88
C ILE A 208 -8.11 15.06 -17.75
N TYR A 209 -8.22 15.57 -16.53
CA TYR A 209 -8.45 14.81 -15.30
C TYR A 209 -9.73 15.29 -14.63
N ASP A 210 -10.59 14.33 -14.24
CA ASP A 210 -11.73 14.58 -13.35
C ASP A 210 -11.22 14.66 -11.90
N LEU A 211 -11.45 15.83 -11.26
CA LEU A 211 -11.09 16.09 -9.87
C LEU A 211 -12.33 16.11 -8.94
N THR A 212 -13.53 15.80 -9.47
CA THR A 212 -14.78 15.89 -8.72
C THR A 212 -14.72 15.11 -7.41
N GLY A 213 -14.89 15.81 -6.28
CA GLY A 213 -14.95 15.22 -4.95
C GLY A 213 -13.63 14.67 -4.41
N LYS A 214 -12.49 14.88 -5.11
CA LYS A 214 -11.18 14.30 -4.69
C LYS A 214 -10.43 15.15 -3.67
N GLY A 215 -10.88 16.39 -3.41
CA GLY A 215 -10.36 17.23 -2.33
C GLY A 215 -8.96 17.81 -2.55
N TYR A 216 -8.43 17.75 -3.77
CA TYR A 216 -7.15 18.39 -4.09
C TYR A 216 -7.26 19.91 -4.02
N THR A 217 -6.19 20.54 -3.52
CA THR A 217 -6.13 22.00 -3.34
C THR A 217 -5.06 22.66 -4.20
N SER A 218 -4.05 21.91 -4.67
CA SER A 218 -2.95 22.44 -5.46
C SER A 218 -2.51 21.47 -6.54
N PHE A 219 -2.08 22.04 -7.68
CA PHE A 219 -1.36 21.35 -8.76
C PHE A 219 -0.03 22.01 -9.00
N SER A 220 1.03 21.24 -9.21
CA SER A 220 2.33 21.75 -9.65
C SER A 220 3.06 20.77 -10.57
N SER A 221 3.90 21.29 -11.45
CA SER A 221 4.70 20.50 -12.38
C SER A 221 5.94 21.24 -12.87
N TYR A 222 7.04 20.54 -13.08
CA TYR A 222 8.04 21.00 -14.05
C TYR A 222 7.49 20.77 -15.45
N TYR A 223 7.93 21.58 -16.39
CA TYR A 223 7.57 21.46 -17.81
C TYR A 223 8.73 21.82 -18.71
N GLY A 224 8.79 21.23 -19.89
CA GLY A 224 9.84 21.53 -20.85
C GLY A 224 9.80 20.61 -22.07
N VAL A 225 10.65 20.91 -23.04
CA VAL A 225 10.88 20.05 -24.20
C VAL A 225 11.82 18.92 -23.81
N ASP A 226 11.42 17.67 -24.10
CA ASP A 226 12.21 16.48 -23.76
C ASP A 226 13.54 16.43 -24.52
N ARG A 227 14.60 16.01 -23.86
CA ARG A 227 15.97 15.93 -24.42
C ARG A 227 16.13 14.86 -25.49
N GLU A 228 15.18 13.96 -25.69
CA GLU A 228 15.21 13.03 -26.82
C GLU A 228 15.24 13.75 -28.16
N THR A 229 14.79 15.02 -28.21
CA THR A 229 14.79 15.88 -29.41
C THR A 229 16.10 16.63 -29.64
N LYS A 230 17.12 16.45 -28.76
CA LYS A 230 18.39 17.21 -28.82
C LYS A 230 19.19 17.04 -30.12
N VAL A 231 18.90 16.02 -30.91
CA VAL A 231 19.52 15.82 -32.23
C VAL A 231 19.02 16.82 -33.28
N ASN A 232 17.84 17.42 -33.07
CA ASN A 232 17.22 18.42 -33.93
C ASN A 232 16.77 19.66 -33.12
N PRO A 233 17.66 20.36 -32.44
CA PRO A 233 17.33 21.29 -31.37
C PRO A 233 16.61 22.58 -31.84
N SER A 234 16.58 22.85 -33.13
CA SER A 234 15.93 24.04 -33.69
C SER A 234 14.49 23.81 -34.15
N GLN A 235 13.95 22.61 -33.99
CA GLN A 235 12.64 22.23 -34.52
C GLN A 235 11.53 22.33 -33.48
N ALA A 236 11.83 21.99 -32.22
CA ALA A 236 10.81 22.02 -31.15
C ALA A 236 10.39 23.44 -30.77
N SER A 237 9.08 23.63 -30.61
CA SER A 237 8.47 24.92 -30.28
C SER A 237 7.13 24.67 -29.57
N ILE A 238 7.14 24.63 -28.23
CA ILE A 238 5.97 24.25 -27.41
C ILE A 238 5.63 25.35 -26.41
N THR A 239 4.32 25.64 -26.29
CA THR A 239 3.76 26.44 -25.19
C THR A 239 2.92 25.56 -24.29
N PHE A 240 3.22 25.57 -22.99
CA PHE A 240 2.52 24.80 -21.96
C PHE A 240 1.43 25.64 -21.30
N LYS A 241 0.23 25.07 -21.14
CA LYS A 241 -0.89 25.76 -20.50
C LYS A 241 -1.62 24.85 -19.52
N VAL A 242 -2.07 25.42 -18.41
CA VAL A 242 -2.90 24.75 -17.42
C VAL A 242 -4.23 25.47 -17.30
N TYR A 243 -5.32 24.73 -17.41
CA TYR A 243 -6.68 25.21 -17.18
C TYR A 243 -7.30 24.47 -15.99
N VAL A 244 -8.08 25.21 -15.21
CA VAL A 244 -8.88 24.70 -14.09
C VAL A 244 -10.32 25.12 -14.33
N ASP A 245 -11.25 24.16 -14.41
CA ASP A 245 -12.67 24.39 -14.75
C ASP A 245 -12.82 25.30 -15.97
N GLY A 246 -12.06 25.02 -17.04
CA GLY A 246 -12.04 25.79 -18.29
C GLY A 246 -11.32 27.14 -18.22
N ASN A 247 -10.87 27.61 -17.06
CA ASN A 247 -10.17 28.88 -16.90
C ASN A 247 -8.66 28.70 -17.01
N LEU A 248 -8.01 29.50 -17.86
CA LEU A 248 -6.54 29.52 -17.98
C LEU A 248 -5.92 30.02 -16.67
N LYS A 249 -5.11 29.20 -16.02
CA LYS A 249 -4.39 29.52 -14.79
C LYS A 249 -2.89 29.73 -15.00
N PHE A 250 -2.33 29.05 -16.01
CA PHE A 250 -0.91 29.14 -16.31
C PHE A 250 -0.68 29.06 -17.82
N THR A 251 0.31 29.82 -18.30
CA THR A 251 0.89 29.70 -19.65
C THR A 251 2.38 29.97 -19.59
N SER A 252 3.18 29.12 -20.24
CA SER A 252 4.61 29.36 -20.40
C SER A 252 4.91 30.35 -21.54
N ALA A 253 6.16 30.83 -21.60
CA ALA A 253 6.70 31.28 -22.87
C ALA A 253 6.86 30.08 -23.82
N GLU A 254 7.04 30.34 -25.12
CA GLU A 254 7.40 29.30 -26.08
C GLU A 254 8.76 28.70 -25.72
N MET A 255 8.86 27.37 -25.71
CA MET A 255 10.03 26.61 -25.31
C MET A 255 10.55 25.75 -26.45
N GLY A 256 11.85 25.80 -26.68
CA GLY A 256 12.56 24.87 -27.56
C GLY A 256 13.43 23.89 -26.77
N THR A 257 14.06 22.95 -27.48
CA THR A 257 14.85 21.87 -26.89
C THR A 257 15.99 22.34 -25.95
N ASN A 258 16.56 23.52 -26.17
CA ASN A 258 17.62 24.10 -25.33
C ASN A 258 17.09 25.14 -24.33
N THR A 259 15.80 25.32 -24.22
CA THR A 259 15.18 26.16 -23.19
C THR A 259 15.22 25.42 -21.86
N ALA A 260 15.69 26.06 -20.80
CA ALA A 260 15.69 25.47 -19.47
C ALA A 260 14.25 25.17 -19.04
N LYS A 261 14.05 24.02 -18.38
CA LYS A 261 12.74 23.64 -17.83
C LYS A 261 12.16 24.75 -16.97
N GLY A 262 10.85 24.89 -17.05
CA GLY A 262 10.10 25.77 -16.16
C GLY A 262 9.44 24.98 -15.02
N PHE A 263 8.89 25.74 -14.08
CA PHE A 263 8.05 25.23 -12.99
C PHE A 263 6.77 26.06 -12.93
N THR A 264 5.60 25.38 -12.86
CA THR A 264 4.31 26.07 -12.85
C THR A 264 4.08 26.92 -11.61
N GLY A 265 4.83 26.66 -10.52
CA GLY A 265 4.41 27.04 -9.18
C GLY A 265 3.21 26.21 -8.73
N ASP A 266 2.74 26.50 -7.53
CA ASP A 266 1.53 25.88 -6.99
C ASP A 266 0.30 26.60 -7.54
N ILE A 267 -0.48 25.91 -8.34
CA ILE A 267 -1.73 26.39 -8.92
C ILE A 267 -2.89 25.98 -8.04
N ASP A 268 -3.64 26.94 -7.51
CA ASP A 268 -4.85 26.67 -6.71
C ASP A 268 -5.93 25.99 -7.56
N ILE A 269 -6.32 24.78 -7.10
CA ILE A 269 -7.38 23.95 -7.69
C ILE A 269 -8.44 23.59 -6.62
N THR A 270 -8.50 24.34 -5.52
CA THR A 270 -9.46 24.10 -4.43
C THR A 270 -10.89 24.10 -4.95
N GLY A 271 -11.59 22.97 -4.76
CA GLY A 271 -12.98 22.80 -5.21
C GLY A 271 -13.16 22.59 -6.72
N ALA A 272 -12.05 22.49 -7.48
CA ALA A 272 -12.10 22.25 -8.90
C ALA A 272 -12.66 20.86 -9.25
N THR A 273 -13.34 20.78 -10.39
CA THR A 273 -13.86 19.53 -10.96
C THR A 273 -13.06 19.04 -12.17
N GLU A 274 -12.32 19.94 -12.86
CA GLU A 274 -11.51 19.61 -14.03
C GLU A 274 -10.12 20.23 -13.92
N LEU A 275 -9.08 19.42 -14.17
CA LEU A 275 -7.73 19.89 -14.50
C LEU A 275 -7.43 19.53 -15.96
N LYS A 276 -7.06 20.53 -16.77
CA LYS A 276 -6.68 20.31 -18.15
C LYS A 276 -5.28 20.84 -18.42
N LEU A 277 -4.39 19.95 -18.89
CA LEU A 277 -3.04 20.24 -19.34
C LEU A 277 -3.01 20.30 -20.86
N VAL A 278 -2.38 21.33 -21.40
CA VAL A 278 -2.28 21.53 -22.85
C VAL A 278 -0.85 21.84 -23.22
N MET A 279 -0.38 21.21 -24.30
CA MET A 279 0.85 21.58 -25.00
C MET A 279 0.44 22.04 -26.41
N GLU A 280 0.65 23.33 -26.70
CA GLU A 280 0.40 23.89 -28.03
C GLU A 280 1.70 23.95 -28.81
N LYS A 281 1.68 23.48 -30.07
CA LYS A 281 2.83 23.65 -30.95
C LYS A 281 2.97 25.11 -31.38
N GLY A 282 4.18 25.52 -31.71
CA GLY A 282 4.48 26.80 -32.31
C GLY A 282 4.25 26.80 -33.82
N THR A 283 5.28 27.17 -34.58
CA THR A 283 5.20 27.37 -36.04
C THR A 283 5.11 26.07 -36.84
N ASN A 284 5.47 24.94 -36.29
CA ASN A 284 5.46 23.61 -36.93
C ASN A 284 5.16 22.52 -35.91
N ASN A 285 5.14 21.25 -36.35
CA ASN A 285 4.86 20.08 -35.51
C ASN A 285 6.06 19.11 -35.51
N TRP A 286 7.28 19.62 -35.56
CA TRP A 286 8.48 18.80 -35.65
C TRP A 286 9.21 18.76 -34.32
N SER A 287 9.47 17.55 -33.80
CA SER A 287 10.18 17.37 -32.54
C SER A 287 9.49 18.04 -31.32
N ASP A 288 8.18 18.24 -31.36
CA ASP A 288 7.42 18.90 -30.30
C ASP A 288 7.08 17.91 -29.17
N HIS A 289 8.13 17.23 -28.66
CA HIS A 289 8.04 16.31 -27.55
C HIS A 289 8.13 17.08 -26.24
N GLY A 290 7.05 17.18 -25.51
CA GLY A 290 6.98 17.91 -24.25
C GLY A 290 6.67 17.01 -23.06
N ASP A 291 7.15 17.43 -21.89
CA ASP A 291 6.93 16.74 -20.64
C ASP A 291 6.30 17.64 -19.58
N TRP A 292 5.32 17.11 -18.87
CA TRP A 292 4.90 17.53 -17.54
C TRP A 292 5.62 16.63 -16.52
N ALA A 293 6.80 17.04 -16.09
CA ALA A 293 7.66 16.23 -15.21
C ALA A 293 7.34 16.50 -13.74
N ASN A 294 7.33 15.45 -12.90
CA ASN A 294 6.91 15.51 -11.51
C ASN A 294 5.57 16.26 -11.33
N ALA A 295 4.64 16.04 -12.28
CA ALA A 295 3.29 16.59 -12.20
C ALA A 295 2.54 15.96 -11.03
N LYS A 296 2.13 16.80 -10.06
CA LYS A 296 1.47 16.32 -8.84
C LYS A 296 0.30 17.18 -8.42
N LEU A 297 -0.65 16.53 -7.78
CA LEU A 297 -1.76 17.11 -7.05
C LEU A 297 -1.47 17.02 -5.56
N THR A 298 -1.87 18.03 -4.80
CA THR A 298 -1.72 18.05 -3.35
C THR A 298 -3.06 18.33 -2.69
N LYS A 299 -3.36 17.59 -1.62
CA LYS A 299 -4.44 17.87 -0.67
C LYS A 299 -3.89 17.92 0.74
N PRO A 300 -4.55 18.60 1.70
CA PRO A 300 -4.13 18.55 3.08
C PRO A 300 -4.11 17.10 3.58
N PHE A 301 -2.97 16.67 4.14
CA PHE A 301 -2.90 15.38 4.83
C PHE A 301 -3.60 15.52 6.18
N THR A 302 -4.69 14.80 6.37
CA THR A 302 -5.44 14.84 7.62
C THR A 302 -4.78 13.89 8.60
N ALA A 303 -4.24 14.43 9.70
CA ALA A 303 -3.71 13.61 10.79
C ALA A 303 -4.80 12.68 11.34
N PRO A 304 -4.44 11.48 11.86
CA PRO A 304 -5.38 10.60 12.53
C PRO A 304 -6.09 11.33 13.66
N GLN A 305 -7.37 11.02 13.85
CA GLN A 305 -8.12 11.53 14.99
C GLN A 305 -7.48 11.07 16.31
N SER A 306 -7.40 11.94 17.30
CA SER A 306 -6.88 11.62 18.63
C SER A 306 -8.00 11.26 19.59
N PHE A 307 -7.69 10.32 20.51
CA PHE A 307 -8.58 9.85 21.55
C PHE A 307 -7.89 9.77 22.90
N ALA A 308 -8.66 9.97 23.98
CA ALA A 308 -8.17 9.85 25.34
C ALA A 308 -8.37 8.42 25.88
N VAL A 309 -7.35 7.90 26.59
CA VAL A 309 -7.48 6.69 27.40
C VAL A 309 -7.37 7.07 28.86
N THR A 310 -8.50 6.99 29.57
CA THR A 310 -8.60 7.31 31.00
C THR A 310 -8.67 6.02 31.80
N VAL A 311 -7.79 5.87 32.79
CA VAL A 311 -7.78 4.71 33.67
C VAL A 311 -7.88 5.11 35.15
N ARG A 312 -8.53 4.28 35.95
CA ARG A 312 -8.66 4.46 37.39
C ARG A 312 -8.70 3.11 38.13
N ALA A 313 -8.34 3.12 39.40
CA ALA A 313 -8.62 2.01 40.29
C ALA A 313 -10.08 2.04 40.79
N ASN A 314 -10.68 0.88 41.06
CA ASN A 314 -11.96 0.78 41.74
C ASN A 314 -11.93 1.39 43.14
N ASP A 315 -10.81 1.22 43.87
CA ASP A 315 -10.48 1.85 45.12
C ASP A 315 -9.00 2.23 45.15
N PRO A 316 -8.65 3.54 45.30
CA PRO A 316 -7.25 3.98 45.40
C PRO A 316 -6.47 3.38 46.61
N ALA A 317 -7.18 2.92 47.65
CA ALA A 317 -6.56 2.23 48.79
C ALA A 317 -6.08 0.80 48.43
N MET A 318 -6.68 0.21 47.41
CA MET A 318 -6.37 -1.16 46.97
C MET A 318 -5.29 -1.22 45.87
N GLY A 319 -5.12 -0.14 45.12
CA GLY A 319 -4.15 -0.11 44.02
C GLY A 319 -4.22 1.15 43.17
N SER A 320 -3.44 1.17 42.09
CA SER A 320 -3.37 2.25 41.13
C SER A 320 -3.46 1.72 39.70
N ALA A 321 -3.82 2.57 38.76
CA ALA A 321 -3.85 2.27 37.33
C ALA A 321 -3.20 3.40 36.53
N ALA A 322 -2.46 3.06 35.47
CA ALA A 322 -1.84 4.02 34.58
C ALA A 322 -1.94 3.53 33.12
N ALA A 323 -2.11 4.46 32.20
CA ALA A 323 -1.90 4.27 30.79
C ALA A 323 -0.47 4.73 30.43
N ASP A 324 0.13 4.15 29.41
CA ASP A 324 1.47 4.52 28.92
C ASP A 324 1.47 5.92 28.30
N GLN A 325 0.31 6.40 27.79
CA GLN A 325 0.10 7.77 27.28
C GLN A 325 -1.28 8.27 27.73
N ASN A 326 -1.53 9.59 27.62
CA ASN A 326 -2.82 10.20 27.92
C ASN A 326 -3.69 10.42 26.68
N GLU A 327 -3.06 10.51 25.52
CA GLU A 327 -3.69 10.77 24.22
C GLU A 327 -3.06 9.87 23.16
N TYR A 328 -3.88 9.29 22.32
CA TYR A 328 -3.50 8.33 21.29
C TYR A 328 -4.12 8.75 19.96
N GLN A 329 -3.41 8.56 18.87
CA GLN A 329 -4.02 8.67 17.56
C GLN A 329 -4.91 7.46 17.29
N LYS A 330 -5.90 7.60 16.43
CA LYS A 330 -6.73 6.48 15.99
C LYS A 330 -5.83 5.34 15.47
N TYR A 331 -6.12 4.12 15.93
CA TYR A 331 -5.36 2.89 15.69
C TYR A 331 -4.00 2.78 16.40
N ASP A 332 -3.62 3.72 17.24
CA ASP A 332 -2.49 3.52 18.16
C ASP A 332 -2.81 2.40 19.16
N THR A 333 -1.75 1.81 19.67
CA THR A 333 -1.86 0.80 20.72
C THR A 333 -1.68 1.44 22.09
N ALA A 334 -2.65 1.26 22.98
CA ALA A 334 -2.55 1.65 24.38
C ALA A 334 -2.13 0.45 25.23
N THR A 335 -1.26 0.71 26.20
CA THR A 335 -0.89 -0.23 27.26
C THR A 335 -1.32 0.34 28.60
N VAL A 336 -2.24 -0.37 29.30
CA VAL A 336 -2.68 0.00 30.63
C VAL A 336 -2.18 -1.00 31.66
N THR A 337 -1.67 -0.47 32.78
CA THR A 337 -1.07 -1.28 33.84
C THR A 337 -1.76 -0.98 35.16
N ALA A 338 -2.13 -2.05 35.87
CA ALA A 338 -2.65 -2.00 37.23
C ALA A 338 -1.57 -2.44 38.23
N THR A 339 -1.42 -1.70 39.31
CA THR A 339 -0.49 -2.00 40.39
C THR A 339 -1.24 -2.14 41.72
N ALA A 340 -1.31 -3.36 42.27
CA ALA A 340 -1.96 -3.61 43.54
C ALA A 340 -1.09 -3.11 44.73
N ASN A 341 -1.74 -2.58 45.76
CA ASN A 341 -1.12 -2.29 47.02
C ASN A 341 -0.94 -3.58 47.85
N GLU A 342 -0.12 -3.52 48.91
CA GLU A 342 0.11 -4.66 49.82
C GLU A 342 -1.20 -5.18 50.42
N GLY A 343 -1.44 -6.49 50.33
CA GLY A 343 -2.64 -7.18 50.79
C GLY A 343 -3.80 -7.18 49.79
N TYR A 344 -3.54 -6.78 48.55
CA TYR A 344 -4.51 -6.79 47.48
C TYR A 344 -3.94 -7.38 46.19
N HIS A 345 -4.79 -7.84 45.29
CA HIS A 345 -4.41 -8.32 43.97
C HIS A 345 -5.33 -7.76 42.90
N PHE A 346 -4.80 -7.63 41.69
CA PHE A 346 -5.58 -7.25 40.50
C PHE A 346 -6.48 -8.40 40.04
N VAL A 347 -7.71 -8.09 39.67
CA VAL A 347 -8.70 -9.06 39.19
C VAL A 347 -8.92 -8.92 37.69
N ASN A 348 -9.37 -7.73 37.25
CA ASN A 348 -9.69 -7.49 35.84
C ASN A 348 -9.79 -5.99 35.52
N TRP A 349 -9.92 -5.69 34.23
CA TRP A 349 -10.29 -4.39 33.72
C TRP A 349 -11.77 -4.41 33.31
N THR A 350 -12.50 -3.38 33.68
CA THR A 350 -13.87 -3.14 33.22
C THR A 350 -13.97 -1.81 32.49
N ASN A 351 -14.87 -1.76 31.46
CA ASN A 351 -15.23 -0.53 30.77
C ASN A 351 -16.14 0.39 31.61
N ALA A 352 -16.58 1.52 31.04
CA ALA A 352 -17.46 2.49 31.71
C ALA A 352 -18.80 1.87 32.16
N GLU A 353 -19.31 0.87 31.45
CA GLU A 353 -20.56 0.15 31.73
C GLU A 353 -20.36 -0.97 32.76
N GLY A 354 -19.14 -1.20 33.25
CA GLY A 354 -18.83 -2.25 34.22
C GLY A 354 -18.64 -3.66 33.59
N THR A 355 -18.56 -3.73 32.28
CA THR A 355 -18.30 -5.00 31.58
C THR A 355 -16.82 -5.32 31.63
N VAL A 356 -16.46 -6.58 31.96
CA VAL A 356 -15.06 -7.05 31.93
C VAL A 356 -14.54 -7.06 30.49
N VAL A 357 -13.44 -6.34 30.25
CA VAL A 357 -12.78 -6.28 28.94
C VAL A 357 -11.46 -7.05 28.89
N SER A 358 -10.80 -7.25 30.04
CA SER A 358 -9.57 -8.03 30.12
C SER A 358 -9.27 -8.47 31.54
N GLU A 359 -8.64 -9.65 31.70
CA GLU A 359 -8.02 -10.14 32.95
C GLU A 359 -6.49 -10.02 32.87
N SER A 360 -5.93 -9.62 31.73
CA SER A 360 -4.48 -9.45 31.55
C SER A 360 -3.98 -8.16 32.18
N ASN A 361 -2.82 -8.22 32.80
CA ASN A 361 -2.12 -7.05 33.33
C ASN A 361 -0.62 -7.16 33.03
N PRO A 362 -0.05 -6.30 32.17
CA PRO A 362 -0.71 -5.20 31.48
C PRO A 362 -1.76 -5.67 30.44
N TYR A 363 -2.72 -4.78 30.12
CA TYR A 363 -3.68 -4.96 29.07
C TYR A 363 -3.33 -4.06 27.89
N VAL A 364 -3.26 -4.63 26.68
CA VAL A 364 -2.86 -3.95 25.43
C VAL A 364 -4.02 -4.02 24.45
N PHE A 365 -4.40 -2.88 23.87
CA PHE A 365 -5.51 -2.78 22.91
C PHE A 365 -5.34 -1.63 21.91
N GLY A 366 -6.00 -1.73 20.74
CA GLY A 366 -6.04 -0.65 19.75
C GLY A 366 -7.06 0.42 20.12
N VAL A 367 -6.70 1.70 20.00
CA VAL A 367 -7.55 2.83 20.33
C VAL A 367 -8.30 3.29 19.08
N THR A 368 -9.65 3.23 19.12
CA THR A 368 -10.52 3.67 18.02
C THR A 368 -11.53 4.74 18.45
N GLU A 369 -11.64 4.98 19.76
CA GLU A 369 -12.54 5.94 20.41
C GLU A 369 -12.00 6.30 21.80
N ASP A 370 -12.60 7.27 22.47
CA ASP A 370 -12.29 7.57 23.88
C ASP A 370 -12.61 6.38 24.77
N VAL A 371 -11.63 5.94 25.58
CA VAL A 371 -11.74 4.76 26.43
C VAL A 371 -11.62 5.14 27.90
N THR A 372 -12.53 4.61 28.72
CA THR A 372 -12.44 4.69 30.18
C THR A 372 -12.43 3.29 30.76
N LEU A 373 -11.35 2.96 31.51
CA LEU A 373 -11.19 1.67 32.16
C LEU A 373 -11.05 1.78 33.68
N THR A 374 -11.60 0.81 34.38
CA THR A 374 -11.41 0.65 35.82
C THR A 374 -10.63 -0.64 36.07
N ALA A 375 -9.48 -0.52 36.76
CA ALA A 375 -8.75 -1.65 37.32
C ALA A 375 -9.45 -2.09 38.61
N ASN A 376 -9.92 -3.33 38.64
CA ASN A 376 -10.57 -3.89 39.81
C ASN A 376 -9.55 -4.69 40.65
N PHE A 377 -9.50 -4.37 41.91
CA PHE A 377 -8.66 -5.02 42.95
C PHE A 377 -9.54 -5.64 44.00
N GLU A 378 -9.06 -6.77 44.58
CA GLU A 378 -9.66 -7.44 45.72
C GLU A 378 -8.63 -7.71 46.77
N ALA A 379 -9.07 -7.89 48.07
CA ALA A 379 -8.18 -8.23 49.15
C ALA A 379 -7.66 -9.66 48.97
N ASP A 380 -6.38 -9.86 49.35
CA ASP A 380 -5.80 -11.18 49.33
C ASP A 380 -6.52 -12.15 50.31
N PRO A 381 -6.69 -13.41 49.92
CA PRO A 381 -7.30 -14.40 50.81
C PRO A 381 -6.54 -14.49 52.14
N VAL A 382 -7.24 -14.33 53.27
CA VAL A 382 -6.64 -14.49 54.60
C VAL A 382 -6.30 -15.99 54.81
N THR A 383 -5.02 -16.32 54.71
CA THR A 383 -4.53 -17.66 55.08
C THR A 383 -4.68 -17.83 56.60
N LYS A 384 -5.73 -18.53 57.05
CA LYS A 384 -5.81 -18.96 58.47
C LYS A 384 -4.81 -20.11 58.67
N TYR A 385 -3.76 -19.85 59.41
CA TYR A 385 -2.88 -20.87 59.96
C TYR A 385 -3.47 -21.50 61.22
#